data_82aacd10d98751a2fbd7688a543c6a6c
#
_entry.id   82aacd10d98751a2fbd7688a543c6a6c
#
_cell.length_a   1.000
_cell.length_b   1.000
_cell.length_c   1.000
_cell.angle_alpha   90.00
_cell.angle_beta   90.00
_cell.angle_gamma   90.00
#
_symmetry.space_group_name_H-M   'P 1'
#
loop_
_entity.id
_entity.type
_entity.pdbx_description
1 polymer ?
#
loop_
_entity_poly.entity_id
_entity_poly.type
_entity_poly.pdbx_seq_one_letter_code
_entity_poly.pdbx_strand_id
1 'polypeptide(L)'
;MSLNLEQARSALDTPFVLDLNTPLDLWLREVNTVTGPGQAFSMIFRTAPEPVLPQQTYRLRHETLGEQWLFLVPLTVDSESAVYEALFNN
;
A
#
# COMPACT_ATOMS: atom_id res chain seq x y z
N MET A 1 -7.76 6.77 -12.66
CA MET A 1 -8.92 6.35 -11.84
C MET A 1 -8.45 6.10 -10.43
N SER A 2 -9.09 6.71 -9.44
CA SER A 2 -8.64 6.54 -8.07
C SER A 2 -9.22 5.28 -7.45
N LEU A 3 -8.45 4.69 -6.55
CA LEU A 3 -8.83 3.52 -5.80
C LEU A 3 -9.90 3.88 -4.76
N ASN A 4 -10.96 3.09 -4.65
CA ASN A 4 -11.98 3.30 -3.64
C ASN A 4 -11.87 2.28 -2.50
N LEU A 5 -12.62 2.52 -1.42
CA LEU A 5 -12.58 1.67 -0.23
C LEU A 5 -12.95 0.22 -0.52
N GLU A 6 -13.97 0.00 -1.34
CA GLU A 6 -14.39 -1.35 -1.69
C GLU A 6 -13.32 -2.10 -2.46
N GLN A 7 -12.68 -1.43 -3.41
CA GLN A 7 -11.57 -2.03 -4.16
C GLN A 7 -10.40 -2.35 -3.24
N ALA A 8 -10.07 -1.44 -2.32
CA ALA A 8 -9.01 -1.68 -1.35
C ALA A 8 -9.31 -2.90 -0.49
N ARG A 9 -10.53 -3.00 0.02
CA ARG A 9 -10.93 -4.16 0.83
C ARG A 9 -10.88 -5.47 0.05
N SER A 10 -11.23 -5.43 -1.23
CA SER A 10 -11.19 -6.63 -2.07
C SER A 10 -9.76 -7.13 -2.29
N ALA A 11 -8.79 -6.28 -2.11
CA ALA A 11 -7.38 -6.61 -2.31
C ALA A 11 -6.65 -7.03 -1.03
N LEU A 12 -7.36 -7.14 0.11
CA LEU A 12 -6.75 -7.61 1.37
C LEU A 12 -6.08 -8.96 1.18
N ASP A 13 -4.91 -9.11 1.77
CA ASP A 13 -4.09 -10.31 1.73
C ASP A 13 -3.62 -10.69 0.33
N THR A 14 -3.51 -9.71 -0.54
CA THR A 14 -2.91 -9.88 -1.87
C THR A 14 -1.72 -8.93 -2.02
N PRO A 15 -0.77 -9.27 -2.90
CA PRO A 15 0.40 -8.42 -3.09
C PRO A 15 0.17 -7.34 -4.14
N PHE A 16 0.72 -6.17 -3.84
CA PHE A 16 0.95 -5.11 -4.83
C PHE A 16 2.43 -5.15 -5.16
N VAL A 17 2.76 -5.15 -6.44
CA VAL A 17 4.14 -5.33 -6.89
C VAL A 17 4.77 -4.00 -7.28
N LEU A 18 5.89 -3.70 -6.66
CA LEU A 18 6.72 -2.55 -7.04
C LEU A 18 7.85 -3.07 -7.93
N ASP A 19 7.93 -2.54 -9.15
CA ASP A 19 8.93 -2.96 -10.12
C ASP A 19 10.25 -2.24 -9.86
N LEU A 20 11.11 -2.91 -9.10
CA LEU A 20 12.51 -2.52 -8.91
C LEU A 20 13.37 -3.47 -9.73
N ASN A 21 14.69 -3.39 -9.62
CA ASN A 21 15.58 -4.36 -10.27
C ASN A 21 15.18 -5.80 -9.90
N THR A 22 14.85 -6.00 -8.62
CA THR A 22 14.18 -7.20 -8.16
C THR A 22 12.78 -6.78 -7.72
N PRO A 23 11.71 -7.34 -8.30
CA PRO A 23 10.35 -6.96 -7.92
C PRO A 23 10.11 -7.17 -6.43
N LEU A 24 9.42 -6.21 -5.81
CA LEU A 24 9.12 -6.24 -4.39
C LEU A 24 7.61 -6.37 -4.19
N ASP A 25 7.21 -7.39 -3.44
CA ASP A 25 5.80 -7.64 -3.11
C ASP A 25 5.45 -6.90 -1.83
N LEU A 26 4.47 -5.98 -1.93
CA LEU A 26 3.89 -5.31 -0.77
C LEU A 26 2.53 -5.93 -0.50
N TRP A 27 2.43 -6.67 0.59
CA TRP A 27 1.20 -7.37 0.94
C TRP A 27 0.26 -6.42 1.69
N LEU A 28 -0.95 -6.25 1.17
CA LEU A 28 -1.96 -5.44 1.84
C LEU A 28 -2.52 -6.21 3.03
N ARG A 29 -2.27 -5.72 4.24
CA ARG A 29 -2.66 -6.41 5.47
C ARG A 29 -3.86 -5.80 6.17
N GLU A 30 -4.05 -4.48 6.04
CA GLU A 30 -5.16 -3.80 6.69
C GLU A 30 -5.70 -2.71 5.80
N VAL A 31 -7.01 -2.51 5.88
CA VAL A 31 -7.69 -1.36 5.30
C VAL A 31 -8.55 -0.77 6.41
N ASN A 32 -8.24 0.45 6.84
CA ASN A 32 -8.90 1.09 7.96
C ASN A 32 -9.62 2.35 7.50
N THR A 33 -10.88 2.51 7.89
CA THR A 33 -11.60 3.76 7.64
C THR A 33 -11.09 4.83 8.59
N VAL A 34 -11.04 6.07 8.09
CA VAL A 34 -10.63 7.22 8.88
C VAL A 34 -11.86 8.03 9.25
N THR A 35 -12.02 8.32 10.55
CA THR A 35 -13.16 9.08 11.06
C THR A 35 -13.09 10.52 10.56
N GLY A 36 -14.24 11.07 10.14
CA GLY A 36 -14.32 12.45 9.70
C GLY A 36 -15.21 12.60 8.47
N PRO A 37 -15.37 13.82 7.96
CA PRO A 37 -16.12 14.04 6.73
C PRO A 37 -15.40 13.41 5.53
N GLY A 38 -16.18 12.83 4.61
CA GLY A 38 -15.64 12.18 3.43
C GLY A 38 -15.40 10.71 3.63
N GLN A 39 -14.72 10.09 2.66
CA GLN A 39 -14.46 8.64 2.65
C GLN A 39 -12.97 8.35 2.69
N ALA A 40 -12.30 8.89 3.71
CA ALA A 40 -10.88 8.63 3.89
C ALA A 40 -10.66 7.22 4.41
N PHE A 41 -9.59 6.59 3.95
CA PHE A 41 -9.19 5.28 4.46
C PHE A 41 -7.67 5.12 4.31
N SER A 42 -7.10 4.22 5.09
CA SER A 42 -5.69 3.90 5.01
C SER A 42 -5.48 2.45 4.62
N MET A 43 -4.40 2.19 3.90
CA MET A 43 -3.97 0.86 3.50
C MET A 43 -2.62 0.59 4.14
N ILE A 44 -2.51 -0.52 4.86
CA ILE A 44 -1.27 -0.91 5.54
C ILE A 44 -0.66 -2.09 4.79
N PHE A 45 0.58 -1.89 4.33
CA PHE A 45 1.32 -2.89 3.57
C PHE A 45 2.47 -3.44 4.39
N ARG A 46 2.75 -4.72 4.22
CA ARG A 46 3.92 -5.37 4.80
C ARG A 46 4.76 -5.97 3.69
N THR A 47 6.07 -5.78 3.80
CA THR A 47 7.02 -6.29 2.81
C THR A 47 8.35 -6.65 3.46
N ALA A 48 9.31 -7.10 2.66
CA ALA A 48 10.66 -7.38 3.13
C ALA A 48 11.30 -6.13 3.74
N PRO A 49 12.20 -6.30 4.71
CA PRO A 49 12.83 -5.14 5.38
C PRO A 49 13.77 -4.36 4.48
N GLU A 50 14.21 -4.94 3.39
CA GLU A 50 15.10 -4.29 2.43
C GLU A 50 14.62 -4.52 1.00
N PRO A 51 14.76 -3.52 0.10
CA PRO A 51 15.25 -2.17 0.37
C PRO A 51 14.24 -1.34 1.14
N VAL A 52 14.70 -0.39 1.96
CA VAL A 52 13.80 0.56 2.62
C VAL A 52 13.34 1.58 1.60
N LEU A 53 12.03 1.78 1.52
CA LEU A 53 11.43 2.70 0.56
C LEU A 53 11.28 4.07 1.19
N PRO A 54 11.91 5.13 0.63
CA PRO A 54 11.68 6.50 1.09
C PRO A 54 10.21 6.89 0.93
N GLN A 55 9.76 7.84 1.73
CA GLN A 55 8.43 8.40 1.62
C GLN A 55 8.28 9.12 0.28
N GLN A 56 7.47 8.56 -0.60
CA GLN A 56 7.16 9.16 -1.91
C GLN A 56 6.04 8.38 -2.59
N THR A 57 5.60 8.86 -3.76
CA THR A 57 4.62 8.16 -4.57
C THR A 57 5.29 7.06 -5.38
N TYR A 58 4.73 5.86 -5.32
CA TYR A 58 5.21 4.70 -6.07
C TYR A 58 4.12 4.18 -6.99
N ARG A 59 4.55 3.68 -8.15
CA ARG A 59 3.66 2.98 -9.06
C ARG A 59 3.71 1.49 -8.75
N LEU A 60 2.57 0.95 -8.33
CA LEU A 60 2.44 -0.45 -7.95
C LEU A 60 1.50 -1.15 -8.93
N ARG A 61 1.74 -2.42 -9.16
CA ARG A 61 0.87 -3.25 -9.99
C ARG A 61 0.09 -4.22 -9.11
N HIS A 62 -1.19 -4.39 -9.41
CA HIS A 62 -2.04 -5.36 -8.74
C HIS A 62 -2.74 -6.22 -9.77
N GLU A 63 -2.91 -7.50 -9.47
CA GLU A 63 -3.47 -8.50 -10.38
C GLU A 63 -4.84 -8.10 -10.91
N THR A 64 -5.72 -7.59 -10.07
CA THR A 64 -7.09 -7.21 -10.47
C THR A 64 -7.32 -5.71 -10.58
N LEU A 65 -6.61 -4.92 -9.78
CA LEU A 65 -6.79 -3.46 -9.76
C LEU A 65 -5.91 -2.75 -10.79
N GLY A 66 -4.98 -3.47 -11.40
CA GLY A 66 -4.08 -2.88 -12.36
C GLY A 66 -3.05 -1.98 -11.72
N GLU A 67 -2.64 -0.94 -12.45
CA GLU A 67 -1.60 -0.01 -12.01
C GLU A 67 -2.19 1.03 -11.07
N GLN A 68 -1.54 1.20 -9.91
CA GLN A 68 -1.98 2.15 -8.89
C GLN A 68 -0.80 3.01 -8.44
N TRP A 69 -1.04 4.32 -8.30
CA TRP A 69 -0.06 5.26 -7.79
C TRP A 69 -0.37 5.53 -6.32
N LEU A 70 0.50 5.09 -5.43
CA LEU A 70 0.28 5.19 -3.99
C LEU A 70 1.39 5.98 -3.33
N PHE A 71 1.01 6.95 -2.50
CA PHE A 71 1.97 7.67 -1.68
C PHE A 71 2.22 6.84 -0.42
N LEU A 72 3.41 6.25 -0.33
CA LEU A 72 3.76 5.35 0.77
C LEU A 72 4.59 6.06 1.82
N VAL A 73 4.19 5.88 3.08
CA VAL A 73 4.89 6.42 4.25
C VAL A 73 5.40 5.25 5.08
N PRO A 74 6.71 5.15 5.32
CA PRO A 74 7.21 4.08 6.20
C PRO A 74 6.76 4.30 7.63
N LEU A 75 6.21 3.25 8.24
CA LEU A 75 5.77 3.27 9.63
C LEU A 75 6.80 2.61 10.55
N THR A 76 7.19 1.38 10.23
CA THR A 76 8.18 0.63 10.99
C THR A 76 9.03 -0.20 10.06
N VAL A 77 10.29 -0.38 10.43
CA VAL A 77 11.21 -1.29 9.75
C VAL A 77 11.99 -2.03 10.84
N ASP A 78 11.92 -3.35 10.81
CA ASP A 78 12.71 -4.18 11.72
C ASP A 78 13.48 -5.23 10.91
N SER A 79 14.09 -6.20 11.59
CA SER A 79 14.92 -7.21 10.92
C SER A 79 14.11 -8.18 10.05
N GLU A 80 12.81 -8.27 10.26
CA GLU A 80 11.96 -9.27 9.58
C GLU A 80 11.06 -8.65 8.51
N SER A 81 10.63 -7.41 8.70
CA SER A 81 9.69 -6.79 7.77
C SER A 81 9.72 -5.28 7.86
N ALA A 82 9.15 -4.65 6.83
CA ALA A 82 8.87 -3.23 6.80
C ALA A 82 7.37 -3.04 6.61
N VAL A 83 6.82 -2.00 7.24
CA VAL A 83 5.40 -1.66 7.17
C VAL A 83 5.26 -0.25 6.62
N TYR A 84 4.40 -0.10 5.63
CA TYR A 84 4.14 1.18 4.96
C TYR A 84 2.65 1.48 4.97
N GLU A 85 2.33 2.76 4.98
CA GLU A 85 0.95 3.22 4.94
C GLU A 85 0.70 4.06 3.70
N ALA A 86 -0.44 3.84 3.05
CA ALA A 86 -0.98 4.72 2.02
C ALA A 86 -2.30 5.28 2.51
N LEU A 87 -2.42 6.61 2.59
CA LEU A 87 -3.63 7.28 3.03
C LEU A 87 -4.39 7.83 1.82
N PHE A 88 -5.66 7.48 1.73
CA PHE A 88 -6.56 7.99 0.69
C PHE A 88 -7.57 8.95 1.30
N ASN A 89 -7.72 10.09 0.64
CA ASN A 89 -8.63 11.13 1.05
C ASN A 89 -9.55 11.44 -0.14
N ASN A 90 -10.77 10.98 -0.06
CA ASN A 90 -11.75 11.24 -1.12
C ASN A 90 -12.70 12.36 -0.74
#